data_7ef9ac1b88543b5d9df92c3bd9fb82d3
#
_entry.id   7ef9ac1b88543b5d9df92c3bd9fb82d3
#
_cell.length_a   1.000
_cell.length_b   1.000
_cell.length_c   1.000
_cell.angle_alpha   90.00
_cell.angle_beta   90.00
_cell.angle_gamma   90.00
#
_symmetry.space_group_name_H-M   'P 1'
#
loop_
_entity.id
_entity.type
_entity.pdbx_description
1 polymer ?
#
loop_
_entity_poly.entity_id
_entity_poly.type
_entity_poly.pdbx_seq_one_letter_code
_entity_poly.pdbx_strand_id
1 'polypeptide(L)'
;MFIDNVDICCGLCWGDEAKGKLVTELLKKNKYNFVCRWSGGSNAGHTIYLNGKKYHTHIIPSGVFYGIPSLIGPDCYINIEDFDSEMTYLEENGFNTDLVKVSPRAHVITNQHKDEDLKRYKTQQGTTGKGIAPCARDKFGRVGTLFKDLLNNKYHKNLWKEESNDDYLYGDILCEGAQGFWLDINYGNYPYIT
;
A
#
# COMPACT_ATOMS: atom_id res chain seq x y z
N MET A 1 -24.43 7.52 -1.62
CA MET A 1 -23.83 6.40 -0.88
C MET A 1 -23.04 6.98 0.29
N PHE A 2 -23.14 6.36 1.48
CA PHE A 2 -22.46 6.87 2.68
C PHE A 2 -21.50 5.79 3.19
N ILE A 3 -20.45 6.23 3.89
CA ILE A 3 -19.60 5.33 4.67
C ILE A 3 -20.33 5.03 5.97
N ASP A 4 -20.52 3.75 6.28
CA ASP A 4 -21.23 3.30 7.47
C ASP A 4 -20.25 3.12 8.65
N ASN A 5 -19.15 2.38 8.41
CA ASN A 5 -18.11 2.18 9.41
C ASN A 5 -16.71 2.23 8.77
N VAL A 6 -15.71 2.58 9.59
CA VAL A 6 -14.29 2.48 9.23
C VAL A 6 -13.54 1.78 10.35
N ASP A 7 -13.08 0.57 10.08
CA ASP A 7 -12.16 -0.14 10.96
C ASP A 7 -10.72 0.14 10.54
N ILE A 8 -9.84 0.47 11.50
CA ILE A 8 -8.45 0.81 11.24
C ILE A 8 -7.53 -0.17 11.96
N CYS A 9 -6.78 -0.96 11.19
CA CYS A 9 -5.73 -1.84 11.71
C CYS A 9 -4.38 -1.15 11.61
N CYS A 10 -3.85 -0.65 12.74
CA CYS A 10 -2.54 0.01 12.81
C CYS A 10 -1.61 -0.69 13.79
N GLY A 11 -0.30 -0.54 13.58
CA GLY A 11 0.73 -1.01 14.49
C GLY A 11 0.96 -0.01 15.62
N LEU A 12 1.05 -0.49 16.86
CA LEU A 12 1.30 0.36 18.03
C LEU A 12 2.77 0.37 18.47
N CYS A 13 3.59 -0.51 17.89
CA CYS A 13 5.02 -0.63 18.21
C CYS A 13 5.89 -0.43 16.97
N TRP A 14 6.70 -1.43 16.62
CA TRP A 14 7.75 -1.36 15.60
C TRP A 14 7.35 -1.91 14.23
N GLY A 15 6.08 -2.26 14.02
CA GLY A 15 5.58 -2.71 12.72
C GLY A 15 5.35 -4.22 12.60
N ASP A 16 5.97 -5.04 13.43
CA ASP A 16 5.92 -6.51 13.37
C ASP A 16 4.85 -7.14 14.29
N GLU A 17 3.74 -6.42 14.54
CA GLU A 17 2.66 -6.87 15.44
C GLU A 17 1.65 -7.81 14.77
N ALA A 18 2.03 -8.44 13.67
CA ALA A 18 1.18 -9.37 12.91
C ALA A 18 -0.14 -8.74 12.39
N LYS A 19 -0.10 -7.47 11.92
CA LYS A 19 -1.27 -6.80 11.33
C LYS A 19 -1.96 -7.63 10.24
N GLY A 20 -1.21 -8.29 9.36
CA GLY A 20 -1.76 -9.15 8.32
C GLY A 20 -2.61 -10.30 8.87
N LYS A 21 -2.25 -10.86 10.04
CA LYS A 21 -3.07 -11.89 10.71
C LYS A 21 -4.37 -11.29 11.24
N LEU A 22 -4.31 -10.12 11.88
CA LEU A 22 -5.49 -9.42 12.38
C LEU A 22 -6.44 -9.03 11.24
N VAL A 23 -5.91 -8.45 10.17
CA VAL A 23 -6.67 -8.11 8.96
C VAL A 23 -7.36 -9.35 8.40
N THR A 24 -6.65 -10.49 8.31
CA THR A 24 -7.22 -11.77 7.88
C THR A 24 -8.42 -12.19 8.74
N GLU A 25 -8.31 -12.07 10.07
CA GLU A 25 -9.42 -12.44 10.97
C GLU A 25 -10.60 -11.47 10.86
N LEU A 26 -10.36 -10.19 10.67
CA LEU A 26 -11.41 -9.19 10.42
C LEU A 26 -12.14 -9.49 9.11
N LEU A 27 -11.41 -9.77 8.03
CA LEU A 27 -11.98 -10.10 6.71
C LEU A 27 -12.79 -11.39 6.70
N LYS A 28 -12.47 -12.35 7.58
CA LYS A 28 -13.27 -13.58 7.75
C LYS A 28 -14.57 -13.34 8.52
N LYS A 29 -14.56 -12.44 9.49
CA LYS A 29 -15.68 -12.24 10.43
C LYS A 29 -16.67 -11.18 9.96
N ASN A 30 -16.18 -10.15 9.29
CA ASN A 30 -16.95 -8.99 8.90
C ASN A 30 -17.05 -8.89 7.37
N LYS A 31 -18.10 -8.22 6.89
CA LYS A 31 -18.27 -7.92 5.47
C LYS A 31 -17.85 -6.49 5.24
N TYR A 32 -16.73 -6.31 4.54
CA TYR A 32 -16.27 -5.00 4.10
C TYR A 32 -16.58 -4.78 2.62
N ASN A 33 -16.87 -3.54 2.27
CA ASN A 33 -17.05 -3.10 0.88
C ASN A 33 -15.71 -2.75 0.23
N PHE A 34 -14.75 -2.28 1.03
CA PHE A 34 -13.40 -1.93 0.58
C PHE A 34 -12.35 -2.28 1.63
N VAL A 35 -11.14 -2.60 1.15
CA VAL A 35 -9.93 -2.62 1.97
C VAL A 35 -8.99 -1.57 1.43
N CYS A 36 -8.59 -0.62 2.28
CA CYS A 36 -7.80 0.53 1.87
C CYS A 36 -6.45 0.56 2.57
N ARG A 37 -5.40 0.87 1.83
CA ARG A 37 -4.09 1.18 2.36
C ARG A 37 -3.82 2.66 2.19
N TRP A 38 -3.55 3.37 3.29
CA TRP A 38 -3.43 4.82 3.24
C TRP A 38 -1.99 5.34 3.19
N SER A 39 -0.99 4.50 3.54
CA SER A 39 0.41 4.93 3.61
C SER A 39 1.39 3.79 3.38
N GLY A 40 2.67 4.14 3.23
CA GLY A 40 3.76 3.20 3.04
C GLY A 40 3.96 2.79 1.59
N GLY A 41 4.78 1.79 1.38
CA GLY A 41 5.11 1.28 0.05
C GLY A 41 5.50 -0.19 0.11
N SER A 42 6.29 -0.67 -0.84
CA SER A 42 6.75 -2.06 -0.91
C SER A 42 7.78 -2.45 0.18
N ASN A 43 8.08 -1.53 1.11
CA ASN A 43 8.88 -1.79 2.31
C ASN A 43 8.10 -2.51 3.43
N ALA A 44 6.77 -2.51 3.39
CA ALA A 44 5.94 -3.28 4.31
C ALA A 44 5.57 -4.63 3.68
N GLY A 45 5.24 -5.63 4.48
CA GLY A 45 4.81 -6.95 4.00
C GLY A 45 3.67 -7.50 4.86
N HIS A 46 2.62 -7.99 4.21
CA HIS A 46 1.50 -8.67 4.88
C HIS A 46 1.44 -10.13 4.44
N THR A 47 1.45 -11.02 5.42
CA THR A 47 1.27 -12.45 5.20
C THR A 47 -0.15 -12.84 5.56
N ILE A 48 -0.83 -13.51 4.62
CA ILE A 48 -2.20 -13.96 4.72
C ILE A 48 -2.25 -15.47 4.61
N TYR A 49 -3.05 -16.12 5.45
CA TYR A 49 -3.35 -17.55 5.35
C TYR A 49 -4.79 -17.74 4.93
N LEU A 50 -4.99 -18.29 3.74
CA LEU A 50 -6.30 -18.59 3.17
C LEU A 50 -6.34 -20.07 2.76
N ASN A 51 -7.33 -20.83 3.29
CA ASN A 51 -7.52 -22.23 2.99
C ASN A 51 -6.24 -23.08 3.17
N GLY A 52 -5.46 -22.81 4.23
CA GLY A 52 -4.22 -23.54 4.52
C GLY A 52 -3.01 -23.15 3.65
N LYS A 53 -3.19 -22.27 2.67
CA LYS A 53 -2.12 -21.75 1.80
C LYS A 53 -1.67 -20.37 2.28
N LYS A 54 -0.36 -20.13 2.23
CA LYS A 54 0.26 -18.86 2.59
C LYS A 54 0.40 -17.98 1.36
N TYR A 55 -0.06 -16.73 1.47
CA TYR A 55 0.11 -15.67 0.49
C TYR A 55 0.79 -14.47 1.11
N HIS A 56 1.38 -13.61 0.29
CA HIS A 56 1.98 -12.36 0.76
C HIS A 56 1.83 -11.25 -0.27
N THR A 57 1.65 -10.03 0.22
CA THR A 57 1.71 -8.79 -0.56
C THR A 57 2.53 -7.75 0.19
N HIS A 58 2.98 -6.73 -0.51
CA HIS A 58 3.72 -5.61 0.06
C HIS A 58 2.92 -4.32 -0.04
N ILE A 59 2.45 -3.95 -1.24
CA ILE A 59 1.69 -2.72 -1.45
C ILE A 59 0.20 -2.97 -1.65
N ILE A 60 -0.20 -4.10 -2.24
CA ILE A 60 -1.60 -4.41 -2.52
C ILE A 60 -2.31 -4.81 -1.23
N PRO A 61 -3.47 -4.17 -0.90
CA PRO A 61 -4.24 -4.51 0.29
C PRO A 61 -4.80 -5.93 0.27
N SER A 62 -4.97 -6.50 1.45
CA SER A 62 -5.36 -7.93 1.63
C SER A 62 -6.77 -8.27 1.17
N GLY A 63 -7.61 -7.28 0.90
CA GLY A 63 -8.99 -7.49 0.43
C GLY A 63 -9.10 -8.29 -0.85
N VAL A 64 -8.12 -8.18 -1.75
CA VAL A 64 -8.08 -8.91 -3.02
C VAL A 64 -8.18 -10.42 -2.84
N PHE A 65 -7.63 -10.98 -1.76
CA PHE A 65 -7.70 -12.41 -1.44
C PHE A 65 -9.10 -12.88 -1.04
N TYR A 66 -9.97 -11.95 -0.70
CA TYR A 66 -11.35 -12.19 -0.27
C TYR A 66 -12.40 -11.69 -1.28
N GLY A 67 -11.95 -11.31 -2.49
CA GLY A 67 -12.84 -10.79 -3.52
C GLY A 67 -13.37 -9.39 -3.22
N ILE A 68 -12.67 -8.61 -2.39
CA ILE A 68 -13.06 -7.26 -1.97
C ILE A 68 -12.20 -6.22 -2.71
N PRO A 69 -12.80 -5.15 -3.26
CA PRO A 69 -12.08 -4.03 -3.83
C PRO A 69 -10.99 -3.49 -2.89
N SER A 70 -9.76 -3.40 -3.40
CA SER A 70 -8.55 -3.12 -2.63
C SER A 70 -7.89 -1.85 -3.14
N LEU A 71 -8.00 -0.74 -2.38
CA LEU A 71 -7.54 0.58 -2.78
C LEU A 71 -6.17 0.92 -2.17
N ILE A 72 -5.22 1.27 -3.02
CA ILE A 72 -3.95 1.89 -2.66
C ILE A 72 -4.14 3.41 -2.69
N GLY A 73 -4.05 4.04 -1.54
CA GLY A 73 -4.37 5.45 -1.33
C GLY A 73 -3.28 6.44 -1.79
N PRO A 74 -3.56 7.75 -1.70
CA PRO A 74 -2.70 8.81 -2.23
C PRO A 74 -1.37 8.99 -1.48
N ASP A 75 -1.29 8.53 -0.23
CA ASP A 75 -0.07 8.61 0.57
C ASP A 75 0.80 7.35 0.47
N CYS A 76 0.48 6.47 -0.49
CA CYS A 76 1.32 5.32 -0.81
C CYS A 76 2.38 5.67 -1.85
N TYR A 77 3.52 4.96 -1.76
CA TYR A 77 4.65 5.07 -2.68
C TYR A 77 4.78 3.77 -3.46
N ILE A 78 4.65 3.85 -4.79
CA ILE A 78 4.54 2.68 -5.66
C ILE A 78 5.79 2.54 -6.52
N ASN A 79 6.53 1.46 -6.32
CA ASN A 79 7.49 1.00 -7.31
C ASN A 79 6.76 0.15 -8.37
N ILE A 80 6.87 0.51 -9.63
CA ILE A 80 6.11 -0.14 -10.71
C ILE A 80 6.54 -1.59 -10.92
N GLU A 81 7.83 -1.90 -10.78
CA GLU A 81 8.34 -3.27 -10.92
C GLU A 81 7.85 -4.18 -9.79
N ASP A 82 7.88 -3.66 -8.54
CA ASP A 82 7.36 -4.39 -7.38
C ASP A 82 5.84 -4.60 -7.52
N PHE A 83 5.11 -3.57 -7.94
CA PHE A 83 3.66 -3.63 -8.17
C PHE A 83 3.29 -4.62 -9.29
N ASP A 84 4.03 -4.59 -10.39
CA ASP A 84 3.89 -5.52 -11.51
C ASP A 84 4.08 -6.98 -11.08
N SER A 85 5.11 -7.21 -10.29
CA SER A 85 5.40 -8.54 -9.73
C SER A 85 4.28 -9.04 -8.81
N GLU A 86 3.71 -8.14 -7.97
CA GLU A 86 2.57 -8.51 -7.11
C GLU A 86 1.29 -8.77 -7.91
N MET A 87 1.00 -7.97 -8.94
CA MET A 87 -0.15 -8.19 -9.83
C MET A 87 -0.04 -9.53 -10.55
N THR A 88 1.14 -9.83 -11.12
CA THR A 88 1.41 -11.13 -11.76
C THR A 88 1.26 -12.28 -10.77
N TYR A 89 1.83 -12.15 -9.57
CA TYR A 89 1.68 -13.15 -8.50
C TYR A 89 0.22 -13.42 -8.14
N LEU A 90 -0.61 -12.38 -8.05
CA LEU A 90 -2.04 -12.54 -7.79
C LEU A 90 -2.75 -13.27 -8.93
N GLU A 91 -2.48 -12.90 -10.18
CA GLU A 91 -3.06 -13.54 -11.37
C GLU A 91 -2.68 -15.04 -11.45
N GLU A 92 -1.42 -15.38 -11.26
CA GLU A 92 -0.92 -16.76 -11.24
C GLU A 92 -1.55 -17.62 -10.14
N ASN A 93 -1.97 -16.99 -9.04
CA ASN A 93 -2.67 -17.66 -7.95
C ASN A 93 -4.20 -17.60 -8.07
N GLY A 94 -4.74 -17.10 -9.20
CA GLY A 94 -6.17 -17.11 -9.51
C GLY A 94 -6.99 -16.01 -8.84
N PHE A 95 -6.35 -14.93 -8.36
CA PHE A 95 -7.04 -13.78 -7.78
C PHE A 95 -7.39 -12.75 -8.85
N ASN A 96 -8.51 -12.05 -8.64
CA ASN A 96 -8.99 -11.04 -9.58
C ASN A 96 -8.28 -9.70 -9.36
N THR A 97 -7.32 -9.36 -10.23
CA THR A 97 -6.55 -8.12 -10.17
C THR A 97 -7.34 -6.88 -10.59
N ASP A 98 -8.53 -7.00 -11.17
CA ASP A 98 -9.42 -5.86 -11.45
C ASP A 98 -9.97 -5.22 -10.16
N LEU A 99 -9.93 -5.95 -9.05
CA LEU A 99 -10.29 -5.44 -7.72
C LEU A 99 -9.23 -4.51 -7.13
N VAL A 100 -8.00 -4.56 -7.63
CA VAL A 100 -6.92 -3.67 -7.19
C VAL A 100 -7.12 -2.29 -7.82
N LYS A 101 -7.24 -1.28 -6.97
CA LYS A 101 -7.38 0.13 -7.39
C LYS A 101 -6.25 0.97 -6.81
N VAL A 102 -5.81 1.95 -7.58
CA VAL A 102 -4.71 2.84 -7.21
C VAL A 102 -5.18 4.28 -7.32
N SER A 103 -5.00 5.06 -6.26
CA SER A 103 -5.23 6.49 -6.32
C SER A 103 -4.38 7.14 -7.41
N PRO A 104 -4.95 7.97 -8.28
CA PRO A 104 -4.20 8.72 -9.28
C PRO A 104 -3.12 9.61 -8.67
N ARG A 105 -3.26 9.95 -7.38
CA ARG A 105 -2.33 10.80 -6.62
C ARG A 105 -1.25 10.04 -5.87
N ALA A 106 -1.24 8.71 -5.89
CA ALA A 106 -0.14 7.91 -5.34
C ALA A 106 1.17 8.27 -6.06
N HIS A 107 2.29 8.28 -5.35
CA HIS A 107 3.58 8.70 -5.92
C HIS A 107 4.40 7.50 -6.38
N VAL A 108 5.11 7.69 -7.48
CA VAL A 108 5.90 6.64 -8.13
C VAL A 108 7.35 6.71 -7.67
N ILE A 109 7.85 5.57 -7.18
CA ILE A 109 9.26 5.39 -6.87
C ILE A 109 10.01 5.09 -8.17
N THR A 110 10.96 5.97 -8.52
CA THR A 110 11.82 5.81 -9.68
C THR A 110 13.10 5.03 -9.33
N ASN A 111 13.84 4.60 -10.35
CA ASN A 111 15.14 3.97 -10.15
C ASN A 111 16.16 4.94 -9.50
N GLN A 112 16.05 6.25 -9.79
CA GLN A 112 16.87 7.27 -9.13
C GLN A 112 16.61 7.32 -7.63
N HIS A 113 15.35 7.19 -7.18
CA HIS A 113 15.01 7.11 -5.76
C HIS A 113 15.63 5.87 -5.09
N LYS A 114 15.58 4.70 -5.75
CA LYS A 114 16.21 3.48 -5.23
C LYS A 114 17.73 3.64 -5.11
N ASP A 115 18.36 4.18 -6.14
CA ASP A 115 19.82 4.39 -6.16
C ASP A 115 20.27 5.37 -5.08
N GLU A 116 19.53 6.45 -4.88
CA GLU A 116 19.82 7.43 -3.82
C GLU A 116 19.63 6.82 -2.44
N ASP A 117 18.55 6.06 -2.22
CA ASP A 117 18.28 5.38 -0.95
C ASP A 117 19.40 4.40 -0.61
N LEU A 118 19.81 3.58 -1.56
CA LEU A 118 20.90 2.62 -1.38
C LEU A 118 22.24 3.30 -1.06
N LYS A 119 22.58 4.38 -1.76
CA LYS A 119 23.87 5.05 -1.61
C LYS A 119 23.97 5.91 -0.36
N ARG A 120 22.88 6.58 0.01
CA ARG A 120 22.87 7.61 1.05
C ARG A 120 22.24 7.11 2.34
N TYR A 121 21.00 6.65 2.27
CA TYR A 121 20.20 6.40 3.47
C TYR A 121 20.39 5.00 4.03
N LYS A 122 20.56 3.97 3.20
CA LYS A 122 20.75 2.60 3.67
C LYS A 122 21.97 2.46 4.55
N THR A 123 23.09 3.07 4.15
CA THR A 123 24.35 3.02 4.89
C THR A 123 24.30 3.80 6.20
N GLN A 124 23.58 4.94 6.23
CA GLN A 124 23.56 5.86 7.37
C GLN A 124 22.43 5.56 8.36
N GLN A 125 21.30 5.07 7.88
CA GLN A 125 20.05 4.96 8.65
C GLN A 125 19.47 3.54 8.66
N GLY A 126 20.07 2.59 7.93
CA GLY A 126 19.59 1.21 7.87
C GLY A 126 18.24 1.05 7.16
N THR A 127 17.93 1.92 6.19
CA THR A 127 16.68 1.83 5.42
C THR A 127 16.57 0.53 4.64
N THR A 128 15.37 0.19 4.18
CA THR A 128 15.13 -0.99 3.33
C THR A 128 15.75 -0.87 1.93
N GLY A 129 16.18 0.34 1.51
CA GLY A 129 16.72 0.60 0.18
C GLY A 129 15.66 0.58 -0.93
N LYS A 130 14.39 0.74 -0.57
CA LYS A 130 13.25 0.71 -1.52
C LYS A 130 12.92 2.06 -2.15
N GLY A 131 13.65 3.13 -1.82
CA GLY A 131 13.49 4.46 -2.39
C GLY A 131 12.35 5.28 -1.78
N ILE A 132 11.83 4.90 -0.62
CA ILE A 132 10.69 5.57 0.02
C ILE A 132 11.06 7.01 0.41
N ALA A 133 12.15 7.21 1.17
CA ALA A 133 12.53 8.52 1.67
C ALA A 133 12.84 9.55 0.57
N PRO A 134 13.61 9.23 -0.50
CA PRO A 134 13.78 10.15 -1.63
C PRO A 134 12.48 10.47 -2.36
N CYS A 135 11.60 9.48 -2.56
CA CYS A 135 10.30 9.69 -3.19
C CYS A 135 9.39 10.58 -2.33
N ALA A 136 9.38 10.39 -1.01
CA ALA A 136 8.67 11.25 -0.07
C ALA A 136 9.20 12.68 -0.11
N ARG A 137 10.51 12.89 -0.12
CA ARG A 137 11.13 14.22 -0.30
C ARG A 137 10.60 14.90 -1.56
N ASP A 138 10.58 14.19 -2.67
CA ASP A 138 10.14 14.74 -3.96
C ASP A 138 8.63 15.03 -3.98
N LYS A 139 7.82 14.21 -3.29
CA LYS A 139 6.40 14.48 -3.05
C LYS A 139 6.22 15.82 -2.32
N PHE A 140 6.88 16.00 -1.17
CA PHE A 140 6.78 17.25 -0.40
C PHE A 140 7.45 18.43 -1.10
N GLY A 141 8.49 18.17 -1.91
CA GLY A 141 9.12 19.13 -2.80
C GLY A 141 8.27 19.51 -4.04
N ARG A 142 7.14 18.81 -4.25
CA ARG A 142 6.21 19.01 -5.38
C ARG A 142 6.84 18.78 -6.76
N VAL A 143 7.81 17.86 -6.82
CA VAL A 143 8.49 17.46 -8.06
C VAL A 143 8.36 15.96 -8.34
N GLY A 144 7.63 15.24 -7.48
CA GLY A 144 7.39 13.80 -7.60
C GLY A 144 6.47 13.44 -8.77
N THR A 145 6.60 12.23 -9.29
CA THR A 145 5.75 11.68 -10.35
C THR A 145 4.51 11.03 -9.75
N LEU A 146 3.33 11.38 -10.22
CA LEU A 146 2.07 10.76 -9.83
C LEU A 146 1.81 9.48 -10.65
N PHE A 147 1.08 8.55 -10.07
CA PHE A 147 0.72 7.31 -10.74
C PHE A 147 -0.09 7.55 -12.02
N LYS A 148 -0.99 8.54 -12.03
CA LYS A 148 -1.76 8.93 -13.22
C LYS A 148 -0.92 9.46 -14.37
N ASP A 149 0.26 10.02 -14.08
CA ASP A 149 1.11 10.68 -15.08
C ASP A 149 2.07 9.70 -15.76
N LEU A 150 2.02 8.42 -15.42
CA LEU A 150 2.80 7.39 -16.09
C LEU A 150 2.31 7.20 -17.52
N LEU A 151 3.15 7.57 -18.47
CA LEU A 151 2.92 7.33 -19.90
C LEU A 151 2.87 5.82 -20.16
N ASN A 152 1.89 5.37 -20.97
CA ASN A 152 1.71 3.97 -21.35
C ASN A 152 1.52 3.00 -20.16
N ASN A 153 0.94 3.49 -19.09
CA ASN A 153 0.66 2.66 -17.93
C ASN A 153 -0.40 1.58 -18.25
N LYS A 154 0.02 0.32 -18.26
CA LYS A 154 -0.87 -0.82 -18.47
C LYS A 154 -1.94 -0.96 -17.39
N TYR A 155 -1.79 -0.26 -16.26
CA TYR A 155 -2.71 -0.27 -15.14
C TYR A 155 -3.72 0.88 -15.15
N HIS A 156 -3.95 1.54 -16.30
CA HIS A 156 -5.01 2.56 -16.42
C HIS A 156 -6.38 2.05 -15.96
N LYS A 157 -6.70 0.78 -16.20
CA LYS A 157 -7.94 0.14 -15.73
C LYS A 157 -8.02 0.04 -14.20
N ASN A 158 -6.89 0.08 -13.53
CA ASN A 158 -6.79 0.01 -12.07
C ASN A 158 -6.76 1.40 -11.42
N LEU A 159 -6.75 2.50 -12.18
CA LEU A 159 -6.87 3.84 -11.63
C LEU A 159 -8.22 4.01 -10.93
N TRP A 160 -8.17 4.50 -9.70
CA TRP A 160 -9.35 4.96 -8.99
C TRP A 160 -9.86 6.27 -9.62
N LYS A 161 -11.10 6.28 -10.07
CA LYS A 161 -11.66 7.42 -10.80
C LYS A 161 -12.26 8.43 -9.82
N GLU A 162 -11.40 9.20 -9.17
CA GLU A 162 -11.81 10.21 -8.18
C GLU A 162 -12.74 11.30 -8.73
N GLU A 163 -12.72 11.54 -10.04
CA GLU A 163 -13.47 12.61 -10.70
C GLU A 163 -14.79 12.13 -11.31
N SER A 164 -15.01 10.82 -11.42
CA SER A 164 -16.30 10.27 -11.85
C SER A 164 -17.17 9.99 -10.63
N ASN A 165 -18.45 10.32 -10.72
CA ASN A 165 -19.42 10.01 -9.66
C ASN A 165 -19.58 8.51 -9.37
N ASP A 166 -18.77 7.66 -9.96
CA ASP A 166 -18.88 6.21 -9.92
C ASP A 166 -17.94 5.55 -8.89
N ASP A 167 -16.84 6.22 -8.48
CA ASP A 167 -15.83 5.65 -7.60
C ASP A 167 -15.81 6.34 -6.21
N TYR A 168 -16.88 6.21 -5.45
CA TYR A 168 -16.92 6.62 -4.04
C TYR A 168 -16.72 5.41 -3.11
N LEU A 169 -16.00 5.62 -2.02
CA LEU A 169 -16.02 4.69 -0.90
C LEU A 169 -17.40 4.73 -0.23
N TYR A 170 -17.94 3.56 0.08
CA TYR A 170 -19.22 3.41 0.76
C TYR A 170 -19.27 2.18 1.64
N GLY A 171 -20.24 2.12 2.52
CA GLY A 171 -20.46 0.99 3.41
C GLY A 171 -19.33 0.82 4.43
N ASP A 172 -18.98 -0.41 4.73
CA ASP A 172 -17.95 -0.76 5.71
C ASP A 172 -16.57 -0.83 5.06
N ILE A 173 -15.61 -0.11 5.63
CA ILE A 173 -14.26 0.02 5.11
C ILE A 173 -13.26 -0.52 6.13
N LEU A 174 -12.33 -1.37 5.70
CA LEU A 174 -11.16 -1.76 6.47
C LEU A 174 -9.93 -0.99 5.99
N CYS A 175 -9.33 -0.22 6.87
CA CYS A 175 -8.06 0.46 6.63
C CYS A 175 -6.90 -0.37 7.17
N GLU A 176 -6.02 -0.80 6.27
CA GLU A 176 -4.86 -1.65 6.53
C GLU A 176 -3.59 -0.82 6.60
N GLY A 177 -3.05 -0.62 7.81
CA GLY A 177 -1.86 0.18 8.05
C GLY A 177 -0.57 -0.54 7.70
N ALA A 178 0.41 0.25 7.32
CA ALA A 178 1.81 -0.16 7.24
C ALA A 178 2.56 0.30 8.49
N GLN A 179 3.73 -0.28 8.75
CA GLN A 179 4.65 0.09 9.83
C GLN A 179 4.02 0.04 11.25
N GLY A 180 4.52 0.86 12.16
CA GLY A 180 4.03 0.98 13.53
C GLY A 180 4.34 2.36 14.10
N PHE A 181 3.72 2.70 15.23
CA PHE A 181 3.77 4.01 15.87
C PHE A 181 5.21 4.50 16.14
N TRP A 182 6.08 3.62 16.63
CA TRP A 182 7.47 3.99 16.93
C TRP A 182 8.36 4.18 15.70
N LEU A 183 7.80 3.96 14.50
CA LEU A 183 8.45 4.27 13.22
C LEU A 183 7.90 5.57 12.59
N ASP A 184 7.00 6.29 13.26
CA ASP A 184 6.47 7.57 12.79
C ASP A 184 7.54 8.67 12.82
N ILE A 185 7.51 9.57 11.82
CA ILE A 185 8.51 10.62 11.68
C ILE A 185 8.48 11.66 12.82
N ASN A 186 7.32 11.86 13.44
CA ASN A 186 7.14 12.84 14.51
C ASN A 186 7.30 12.25 15.90
N TYR A 187 6.89 10.98 16.09
CA TYR A 187 6.80 10.34 17.41
C TYR A 187 7.78 9.18 17.58
N GLY A 188 8.36 8.68 16.51
CA GLY A 188 9.31 7.58 16.52
C GLY A 188 10.72 7.99 16.96
N ASN A 189 11.62 7.02 16.96
CA ASN A 189 13.01 7.23 17.38
C ASN A 189 13.86 7.74 16.21
N TYR A 190 13.76 9.02 15.88
CA TYR A 190 14.52 9.67 14.81
C TYR A 190 16.04 9.47 14.99
N PRO A 191 16.84 9.13 13.93
CA PRO A 191 16.42 9.00 12.52
C PRO A 191 15.96 7.58 12.11
N TYR A 192 15.80 6.64 13.03
CA TYR A 192 15.43 5.24 12.79
C TYR A 192 13.92 5.06 12.67
N ILE A 193 13.36 5.72 11.67
CA ILE A 193 11.92 5.80 11.35
C ILE A 193 11.66 5.38 9.91
N THR A 194 10.42 5.40 9.44
CA THR A 194 10.05 5.00 8.08
C THR A 194 9.16 6.06 7.40
#